data_91578c28c6a833bb1fcb33d1b8c8b189
#
_entry.id   91578c28c6a833bb1fcb33d1b8c8b189
#
_cell.length_a   1.000
_cell.length_b   1.000
_cell.length_c   1.000
_cell.angle_alpha   90.00
_cell.angle_beta   90.00
_cell.angle_gamma   90.00
#
_symmetry.space_group_name_H-M   'P 1'
#
loop_
_entity.id
_entity.type
_entity.pdbx_description
1 polymer ?
#
loop_
_entity_poly.entity_id
_entity_poly.type
_entity_poly.pdbx_seq_one_letter_code
_entity_poly.pdbx_strand_id
1 'polypeptide(L)'
;MVTTGRRVCRSAGLFALCYAAGTFVGPLYAAINENAAARGTSPAVAAASDLKFALDEIVAGFSRDTGIAVRVTYGSSGNFARQIAQGAPYELFLSADESFVMQLADRGLTLDRGTLYAIGRIALYAPNESPLVPDPRLQDLTRRVRDGSSGRIAIANPEHAPYGRAAEQALRSVGLWDAIAPRLVLGENVAQAAQFAASGNADGGIIAYSLALAPPLRERGRFALLPESLHAPLRQRMALTVRASPGAQRLYEYLQLPAARAILERHGFALPED
;
A
#
# COMPACT_ATOMS: atom_id res chain seq x y z
N MET A 1 21.72 16.23 85.21
CA MET A 1 21.39 17.48 85.88
C MET A 1 20.11 17.99 85.26
N VAL A 2 19.06 18.04 86.07
CA VAL A 2 17.96 19.00 86.14
C VAL A 2 16.95 18.92 84.97
N THR A 3 15.89 18.29 85.13
CA THR A 3 14.52 18.44 85.78
C THR A 3 13.53 19.15 84.84
N THR A 4 12.49 18.38 84.60
CA THR A 4 11.04 18.61 84.96
C THR A 4 10.25 19.66 84.19
N GLY A 5 9.05 19.26 83.77
CA GLY A 5 7.94 20.18 83.52
C GLY A 5 6.76 19.56 82.79
N ARG A 6 5.99 18.75 83.53
CA ARG A 6 4.60 18.40 83.14
C ARG A 6 3.71 19.61 83.15
N ARG A 7 2.84 19.78 82.18
CA ARG A 7 1.48 20.38 82.41
C ARG A 7 0.48 19.69 81.47
N VAL A 8 -0.49 19.09 82.14
CA VAL A 8 -1.76 18.60 81.66
C VAL A 8 -2.72 19.76 81.50
N CYS A 9 -3.41 19.88 80.44
CA CYS A 9 -4.71 20.62 80.42
C CYS A 9 -5.69 19.86 79.54
N ARG A 10 -6.81 19.51 80.20
CA ARG A 10 -8.03 18.91 79.64
C ARG A 10 -8.88 20.08 79.11
N SER A 11 -9.51 19.88 77.94
CA SER A 11 -10.91 20.29 77.74
C SER A 11 -11.40 19.87 76.36
N ALA A 12 -12.45 19.07 76.44
CA ALA A 12 -13.77 19.26 75.88
C ALA A 12 -13.90 19.20 74.34
N GLY A 13 -14.66 18.19 73.99
CA GLY A 13 -15.14 17.79 72.69
C GLY A 13 -15.90 18.81 71.88
N LEU A 14 -15.84 18.61 70.59
CA LEU A 14 -16.88 19.04 69.68
C LEU A 14 -16.94 17.97 68.53
N PHE A 15 -18.11 17.31 68.52
CA PHE A 15 -18.48 16.42 67.42
C PHE A 15 -18.75 17.30 66.21
N ALA A 16 -17.95 17.20 65.16
CA ALA A 16 -18.27 17.72 63.84
C ALA A 16 -18.62 16.55 62.89
N LEU A 17 -19.91 16.47 62.56
CA LEU A 17 -20.44 15.59 61.50
C LEU A 17 -19.87 16.04 60.16
N CYS A 18 -18.92 15.29 59.62
CA CYS A 18 -18.54 15.46 58.21
C CYS A 18 -19.51 14.66 57.32
N TYR A 19 -20.35 15.35 56.61
CA TYR A 19 -21.18 14.89 55.52
C TYR A 19 -20.23 14.37 54.42
N ALA A 20 -20.24 13.08 54.17
CA ALA A 20 -19.58 12.48 53.01
C ALA A 20 -20.41 12.81 51.76
N ALA A 21 -20.00 13.87 51.04
CA ALA A 21 -20.44 14.08 49.65
C ALA A 21 -19.73 13.05 48.74
N GLY A 22 -20.35 11.89 48.60
CA GLY A 22 -19.97 10.91 47.59
C GLY A 22 -20.23 11.49 46.20
N THR A 23 -19.20 12.02 45.58
CA THR A 23 -19.25 12.38 44.14
C THR A 23 -19.35 11.11 43.33
N PHE A 24 -20.54 10.83 42.81
CA PHE A 24 -20.83 9.78 41.83
C PHE A 24 -20.18 10.16 40.49
N VAL A 25 -18.88 9.82 40.30
CA VAL A 25 -18.16 9.96 39.03
C VAL A 25 -17.95 8.53 38.51
N GLY A 26 -19.04 7.88 38.15
CA GLY A 26 -18.95 6.47 37.78
C GLY A 26 -19.16 6.12 36.29
N PRO A 27 -20.20 6.53 35.58
CA PRO A 27 -20.43 5.98 34.23
C PRO A 27 -19.80 6.79 33.09
N LEU A 28 -19.49 8.08 33.29
CA LEU A 28 -18.95 8.91 32.20
C LEU A 28 -17.48 8.63 31.93
N TYR A 29 -16.69 8.27 32.93
CA TYR A 29 -15.29 7.92 32.79
C TYR A 29 -15.08 6.53 32.14
N ALA A 30 -15.98 5.57 32.35
CA ALA A 30 -15.95 4.26 31.69
C ALA A 30 -16.26 4.39 30.19
N ALA A 31 -17.26 5.17 29.81
CA ALA A 31 -17.62 5.39 28.40
C ALA A 31 -16.56 6.15 27.60
N ILE A 32 -15.79 7.05 28.23
CA ILE A 32 -14.68 7.76 27.58
C ILE A 32 -13.49 6.81 27.37
N ASN A 33 -13.24 5.88 28.30
CA ASN A 33 -12.16 4.90 28.17
C ASN A 33 -12.48 3.77 27.17
N GLU A 34 -13.73 3.33 27.04
CA GLU A 34 -14.14 2.35 26.03
C GLU A 34 -14.02 2.94 24.62
N ASN A 35 -14.36 4.22 24.42
CA ASN A 35 -14.13 4.92 23.16
C ASN A 35 -12.64 5.21 22.86
N ALA A 36 -11.80 5.35 23.88
CA ALA A 36 -10.34 5.50 23.70
C ALA A 36 -9.65 4.16 23.41
N ALA A 37 -10.14 3.07 23.98
CA ALA A 37 -9.65 1.71 23.67
C ALA A 37 -10.12 1.23 22.29
N ALA A 38 -11.26 1.72 21.79
CA ALA A 38 -11.72 1.46 20.40
C ALA A 38 -10.95 2.27 19.35
N ARG A 39 -10.21 3.32 19.73
CA ARG A 39 -9.20 3.98 18.89
C ARG A 39 -7.89 3.19 18.93
N GLY A 40 -7.95 1.93 18.48
CA GLY A 40 -6.79 1.08 18.31
C GLY A 40 -5.70 1.81 17.51
N THR A 41 -4.45 1.43 17.76
CA THR A 41 -3.30 1.93 16.98
C THR A 41 -3.61 1.82 15.49
N SER A 42 -3.36 2.92 14.73
CA SER A 42 -3.56 2.96 13.28
C SER A 42 -2.86 1.75 12.63
N PRO A 43 -3.58 0.83 11.96
CA PRO A 43 -2.98 -0.35 11.37
C PRO A 43 -1.90 0.03 10.36
N ALA A 44 -0.78 -0.70 10.41
CA ALA A 44 0.34 -0.52 9.51
C ALA A 44 0.17 -1.42 8.28
N VAL A 45 0.05 -0.83 7.11
CA VAL A 45 -0.19 -1.51 5.84
C VAL A 45 1.02 -1.40 4.92
N ALA A 46 1.50 -2.54 4.41
CA ALA A 46 2.43 -2.60 3.30
C ALA A 46 1.64 -2.82 2.01
N ALA A 47 1.74 -1.92 1.05
CA ALA A 47 0.98 -2.00 -0.20
C ALA A 47 1.89 -1.84 -1.42
N ALA A 48 1.66 -2.64 -2.43
CA ALA A 48 2.28 -2.47 -3.74
C ALA A 48 1.96 -1.07 -4.29
N SER A 49 2.96 -0.43 -4.87
CA SER A 49 2.89 1.00 -5.18
C SER A 49 1.96 1.37 -6.34
N ASP A 50 1.53 0.40 -7.12
CA ASP A 50 0.48 0.54 -8.14
C ASP A 50 -0.90 0.86 -7.55
N LEU A 51 -1.11 0.51 -6.27
CA LEU A 51 -2.35 0.76 -5.54
C LEU A 51 -2.50 2.21 -5.06
N LYS A 52 -1.45 3.02 -5.13
CA LYS A 52 -1.40 4.29 -4.41
C LYS A 52 -2.69 5.11 -4.49
N PHE A 53 -3.19 5.40 -5.67
CA PHE A 53 -4.36 6.27 -5.82
C PHE A 53 -5.68 5.56 -5.45
N ALA A 54 -5.82 4.29 -5.80
CA ALA A 54 -7.00 3.51 -5.45
C ALA A 54 -7.08 3.26 -3.94
N LEU A 55 -5.98 2.86 -3.32
CA LEU A 55 -5.96 2.55 -1.90
C LEU A 55 -6.07 3.82 -1.04
N ASP A 56 -5.49 4.95 -1.45
CA ASP A 56 -5.67 6.23 -0.77
C ASP A 56 -7.16 6.62 -0.73
N GLU A 57 -7.91 6.42 -1.84
CA GLU A 57 -9.35 6.68 -1.88
C GLU A 57 -10.14 5.72 -0.99
N ILE A 58 -9.82 4.41 -1.03
CA ILE A 58 -10.46 3.38 -0.20
C ILE A 58 -10.20 3.67 1.30
N VAL A 59 -8.97 3.97 1.67
CA VAL A 59 -8.58 4.27 3.05
C VAL A 59 -9.25 5.55 3.55
N ALA A 60 -9.40 6.56 2.70
CA ALA A 60 -10.15 7.77 3.05
C ALA A 60 -11.64 7.45 3.33
N GLY A 61 -12.26 6.57 2.54
CA GLY A 61 -13.60 6.03 2.78
C GLY A 61 -13.67 5.28 4.11
N PHE A 62 -12.80 4.29 4.28
CA PHE A 62 -12.72 3.50 5.50
C PHE A 62 -12.57 4.37 6.76
N SER A 63 -11.68 5.37 6.72
CA SER A 63 -11.46 6.24 7.86
C SER A 63 -12.67 7.12 8.20
N ARG A 64 -13.42 7.59 7.19
CA ARG A 64 -14.68 8.30 7.40
C ARG A 64 -15.75 7.42 8.04
N ASP A 65 -15.89 6.19 7.55
CA ASP A 65 -16.97 5.28 7.94
C ASP A 65 -16.72 4.66 9.32
N THR A 66 -15.46 4.45 9.70
CA THR A 66 -15.09 3.71 10.92
C THR A 66 -14.43 4.56 11.99
N GLY A 67 -13.93 5.75 11.66
CA GLY A 67 -13.10 6.57 12.54
C GLY A 67 -11.68 6.03 12.75
N ILE A 68 -11.28 4.95 12.05
CA ILE A 68 -9.95 4.33 12.18
C ILE A 68 -9.00 4.94 11.16
N ALA A 69 -7.92 5.58 11.63
CA ALA A 69 -6.84 6.03 10.77
C ALA A 69 -5.95 4.84 10.35
N VAL A 70 -5.40 4.88 9.13
CA VAL A 70 -4.53 3.82 8.58
C VAL A 70 -3.19 4.41 8.15
N ARG A 71 -2.10 3.70 8.40
CA ARG A 71 -0.76 4.08 7.93
C ARG A 71 -0.36 3.16 6.77
N VAL A 72 -0.38 3.69 5.56
CA VAL A 72 0.01 2.93 4.36
C VAL A 72 1.43 3.28 3.95
N THR A 73 2.25 2.27 3.71
CA THR A 73 3.57 2.38 3.10
C THR A 73 3.52 1.74 1.72
N TYR A 74 3.89 2.51 0.69
CA TYR A 74 3.90 2.04 -0.69
C TYR A 74 5.31 1.66 -1.13
N GLY A 75 5.44 0.51 -1.81
CA GLY A 75 6.74 0.02 -2.26
C GLY A 75 6.64 -1.19 -3.18
N SER A 76 7.74 -1.93 -3.33
CA SER A 76 7.75 -3.17 -4.09
C SER A 76 7.32 -4.36 -3.24
N SER A 77 6.53 -5.26 -3.82
CA SER A 77 5.99 -6.43 -3.10
C SER A 77 7.08 -7.36 -2.58
N GLY A 78 8.15 -7.58 -3.36
CA GLY A 78 9.27 -8.43 -2.93
C GLY A 78 10.05 -7.85 -1.75
N ASN A 79 10.23 -6.51 -1.70
CA ASN A 79 10.87 -5.84 -0.57
C ASN A 79 10.02 -5.94 0.69
N PHE A 80 8.71 -5.73 0.59
CA PHE A 80 7.80 -5.91 1.72
C PHE A 80 7.74 -7.35 2.21
N ALA A 81 7.70 -8.34 1.30
CA ALA A 81 7.75 -9.75 1.70
C ALA A 81 9.02 -10.07 2.50
N ARG A 82 10.19 -9.56 2.05
CA ARG A 82 11.45 -9.71 2.82
C ARG A 82 11.39 -9.02 4.18
N GLN A 83 10.88 -7.79 4.25
CA GLN A 83 10.75 -7.03 5.50
C GLN A 83 9.80 -7.74 6.49
N ILE A 84 8.65 -8.24 6.03
CA ILE A 84 7.71 -9.01 6.86
C ILE A 84 8.39 -10.28 7.36
N ALA A 85 9.13 -10.97 6.49
CA ALA A 85 9.89 -12.17 6.86
C ALA A 85 11.00 -11.91 7.88
N GLN A 86 11.49 -10.67 7.97
CA GLN A 86 12.47 -10.19 8.94
C GLN A 86 11.80 -9.57 10.19
N GLY A 87 10.47 -9.61 10.31
CA GLY A 87 9.75 -9.17 11.49
C GLY A 87 9.26 -7.71 11.45
N ALA A 88 9.26 -7.04 10.29
CA ALA A 88 8.68 -5.71 10.16
C ALA A 88 7.22 -5.70 10.63
N PRO A 89 6.77 -4.63 11.33
CA PRO A 89 5.50 -4.61 12.04
C PRO A 89 4.31 -4.25 11.14
N TYR A 90 4.28 -4.75 9.91
CA TYR A 90 3.12 -4.62 9.06
C TYR A 90 2.02 -5.60 9.49
N GLU A 91 0.80 -5.13 9.47
CA GLU A 91 -0.39 -5.85 9.91
C GLU A 91 -1.21 -6.41 8.75
N LEU A 92 -1.21 -5.68 7.61
CA LEU A 92 -1.84 -6.07 6.37
C LEU A 92 -0.85 -5.89 5.22
N PHE A 93 -0.76 -6.88 4.35
CA PHE A 93 0.10 -6.85 3.16
C PHE A 93 -0.75 -7.00 1.90
N LEU A 94 -0.68 -6.00 1.00
CA LEU A 94 -1.29 -6.02 -0.32
C LEU A 94 -0.18 -6.16 -1.37
N SER A 95 -0.05 -7.35 -1.92
CA SER A 95 0.99 -7.70 -2.89
C SER A 95 0.48 -7.64 -4.32
N ALA A 96 1.29 -7.12 -5.24
CA ALA A 96 1.02 -7.19 -6.68
C ALA A 96 1.35 -8.55 -7.32
N ASP A 97 1.82 -9.52 -6.53
CA ASP A 97 2.06 -10.90 -6.95
C ASP A 97 1.71 -11.84 -5.78
N GLU A 98 0.76 -12.75 -6.03
CA GLU A 98 0.25 -13.67 -5.01
C GLU A 98 1.33 -14.61 -4.46
N SER A 99 2.37 -14.91 -5.23
CA SER A 99 3.46 -15.79 -4.79
C SER A 99 4.15 -15.30 -3.52
N PHE A 100 4.30 -13.99 -3.33
CA PHE A 100 4.89 -13.43 -2.12
C PHE A 100 4.01 -13.65 -0.88
N VAL A 101 2.69 -13.54 -1.02
CA VAL A 101 1.75 -13.84 0.08
C VAL A 101 1.79 -15.33 0.40
N MET A 102 1.78 -16.19 -0.63
CA MET A 102 1.86 -17.64 -0.44
C MET A 102 3.15 -18.06 0.28
N GLN A 103 4.31 -17.49 -0.11
CA GLN A 103 5.59 -17.76 0.58
C GLN A 103 5.56 -17.34 2.06
N LEU A 104 4.92 -16.22 2.40
CA LEU A 104 4.76 -15.80 3.80
C LEU A 104 3.80 -16.73 4.56
N ALA A 105 2.71 -17.16 3.92
CA ALA A 105 1.74 -18.09 4.50
C ALA A 105 2.38 -19.46 4.78
N ASP A 106 3.16 -20.00 3.84
CA ASP A 106 3.87 -21.26 4.00
C ASP A 106 4.90 -21.21 5.15
N ARG A 107 5.34 -20.02 5.54
CA ARG A 107 6.22 -19.78 6.71
C ARG A 107 5.46 -19.44 7.99
N GLY A 108 4.12 -19.47 7.99
CA GLY A 108 3.29 -19.11 9.14
C GLY A 108 3.37 -17.64 9.55
N LEU A 109 3.64 -16.72 8.61
CA LEU A 109 3.77 -15.28 8.87
C LEU A 109 2.50 -14.49 8.56
N THR A 110 1.50 -15.15 7.98
CA THR A 110 0.13 -14.63 7.76
C THR A 110 -0.88 -15.51 8.47
N LEU A 111 -2.07 -14.99 8.75
CA LEU A 111 -3.13 -15.74 9.43
C LEU A 111 -3.66 -16.89 8.55
N ASP A 112 -3.70 -16.66 7.25
CA ASP A 112 -4.13 -17.60 6.23
C ASP A 112 -3.43 -17.31 4.89
N ARG A 113 -3.91 -17.89 3.77
CA ARG A 113 -3.40 -17.64 2.42
C ARG A 113 -3.94 -16.36 1.79
N GLY A 114 -4.74 -15.60 2.50
CA GLY A 114 -5.31 -14.33 2.07
C GLY A 114 -6.27 -14.44 0.88
N THR A 115 -6.68 -13.28 0.34
CA THR A 115 -7.67 -13.15 -0.72
C THR A 115 -7.07 -12.50 -1.96
N LEU A 116 -7.38 -13.04 -3.13
CA LEU A 116 -7.11 -12.39 -4.40
C LEU A 116 -8.08 -11.21 -4.54
N TYR A 117 -7.55 -9.98 -4.66
CA TYR A 117 -8.39 -8.79 -4.67
C TYR A 117 -8.42 -8.06 -6.01
N ALA A 118 -7.39 -8.25 -6.86
CA ALA A 118 -7.29 -7.57 -8.16
C ALA A 118 -6.37 -8.34 -9.13
N ILE A 119 -6.49 -8.00 -10.41
CA ILE A 119 -5.51 -8.34 -11.45
C ILE A 119 -4.92 -7.03 -11.97
N GLY A 120 -3.60 -6.88 -11.84
CA GLY A 120 -2.87 -5.71 -12.32
C GLY A 120 -2.67 -5.75 -13.84
N ARG A 121 -2.57 -4.57 -14.43
CA ARG A 121 -2.31 -4.41 -15.87
C ARG A 121 -1.15 -3.44 -16.09
N ILE A 122 -0.40 -3.59 -17.18
CA ILE A 122 0.70 -2.71 -17.55
C ILE A 122 0.36 -1.86 -18.76
N ALA A 123 0.98 -0.69 -18.85
CA ALA A 123 0.85 0.22 -19.99
C ALA A 123 2.22 0.77 -20.40
N LEU A 124 2.42 0.99 -21.69
CA LEU A 124 3.49 1.84 -22.18
C LEU A 124 3.05 3.30 -22.02
N TYR A 125 3.82 4.06 -21.29
CA TYR A 125 3.60 5.50 -21.04
C TYR A 125 4.73 6.31 -21.66
N ALA A 126 4.39 7.49 -22.21
CA ALA A 126 5.37 8.48 -22.65
C ALA A 126 4.91 9.90 -22.28
N PRO A 127 5.79 10.80 -21.80
CA PRO A 127 5.48 12.22 -21.64
C PRO A 127 4.99 12.85 -22.94
N ASN A 128 4.24 13.95 -22.86
CA ASN A 128 3.71 14.63 -24.04
C ASN A 128 4.80 15.09 -25.02
N GLU A 129 5.95 15.51 -24.49
CA GLU A 129 7.10 15.98 -25.26
C GLU A 129 7.99 14.84 -25.81
N SER A 130 7.72 13.62 -25.39
CA SER A 130 8.52 12.45 -25.83
C SER A 130 8.28 12.14 -27.29
N PRO A 131 9.35 11.78 -28.04
CA PRO A 131 9.20 11.28 -29.39
C PRO A 131 8.61 9.86 -29.46
N LEU A 132 8.53 9.13 -28.32
CA LEU A 132 7.95 7.80 -28.25
C LEU A 132 6.42 7.88 -28.35
N VAL A 133 5.85 7.11 -29.28
CA VAL A 133 4.39 6.98 -29.43
C VAL A 133 3.94 5.68 -28.80
N PRO A 134 3.21 5.74 -27.65
CA PRO A 134 2.69 4.53 -27.01
C PRO A 134 1.69 3.81 -27.92
N ASP A 135 1.90 2.52 -28.12
CA ASP A 135 0.97 1.63 -28.81
C ASP A 135 0.90 0.24 -28.12
N PRO A 136 -0.21 -0.51 -28.27
CA PRO A 136 -0.42 -1.77 -27.55
C PRO A 136 0.54 -2.90 -27.98
N ARG A 137 1.19 -2.78 -29.14
CA ARG A 137 2.08 -3.81 -29.70
C ARG A 137 3.56 -3.45 -29.58
N LEU A 138 3.88 -2.32 -28.91
CA LEU A 138 5.25 -1.83 -28.77
C LEU A 138 5.97 -1.59 -30.12
N GLN A 139 5.20 -1.27 -31.20
CA GLN A 139 5.73 -1.15 -32.55
C GLN A 139 6.65 0.06 -32.71
N ASP A 140 6.24 1.24 -32.18
CA ASP A 140 7.10 2.43 -32.25
C ASP A 140 8.37 2.24 -31.40
N LEU A 141 8.25 1.65 -30.20
CA LEU A 141 9.42 1.30 -29.39
C LEU A 141 10.34 0.32 -30.15
N THR A 142 9.76 -0.71 -30.77
CA THR A 142 10.51 -1.69 -31.55
C THR A 142 11.28 -1.03 -32.70
N ARG A 143 10.61 -0.16 -33.45
CA ARG A 143 11.22 0.60 -34.54
C ARG A 143 12.40 1.44 -34.04
N ARG A 144 12.17 2.23 -32.97
CA ARG A 144 13.19 3.11 -32.37
C ARG A 144 14.39 2.38 -31.82
N VAL A 145 14.20 1.20 -31.24
CA VAL A 145 15.30 0.36 -30.77
C VAL A 145 16.13 -0.13 -31.96
N ARG A 146 15.48 -0.58 -33.05
CA ARG A 146 16.16 -1.10 -34.25
C ARG A 146 16.93 -0.05 -35.04
N ASP A 147 16.37 1.18 -35.11
CA ASP A 147 17.04 2.28 -35.85
C ASP A 147 18.00 3.09 -34.97
N GLY A 148 18.13 2.71 -33.67
CA GLY A 148 19.05 3.36 -32.74
C GLY A 148 18.51 4.69 -32.14
N SER A 149 17.30 5.12 -32.49
CA SER A 149 16.71 6.39 -32.05
C SER A 149 15.97 6.30 -30.68
N SER A 150 15.93 5.10 -30.06
CA SER A 150 15.36 4.94 -28.72
C SER A 150 16.26 5.56 -27.67
N GLY A 151 15.69 6.39 -26.81
CA GLY A 151 16.30 6.82 -25.56
C GLY A 151 16.15 5.77 -24.45
N ARG A 152 16.12 6.25 -23.20
CA ARG A 152 15.95 5.41 -22.01
C ARG A 152 14.49 5.02 -21.83
N ILE A 153 14.26 3.83 -21.26
CA ILE A 153 12.93 3.34 -20.89
C ILE A 153 12.93 3.00 -19.41
N ALA A 154 11.96 3.54 -18.68
CA ALA A 154 11.79 3.28 -17.25
C ALA A 154 10.94 2.03 -17.03
N ILE A 155 11.40 1.15 -16.15
CA ILE A 155 10.63 0.02 -15.60
C ILE A 155 10.93 -0.13 -14.12
N ALA A 156 10.06 -0.80 -13.37
CA ALA A 156 10.42 -1.22 -12.01
C ALA A 156 11.51 -2.31 -12.07
N ASN A 157 12.33 -2.44 -11.02
CA ASN A 157 13.38 -3.45 -10.99
C ASN A 157 12.77 -4.87 -10.96
N PRO A 158 13.01 -5.72 -11.98
CA PRO A 158 12.42 -7.06 -12.09
C PRO A 158 12.80 -8.01 -10.96
N GLU A 159 13.93 -7.78 -10.27
CA GLU A 159 14.40 -8.66 -9.20
C GLU A 159 13.42 -8.77 -8.05
N HIS A 160 12.68 -7.69 -7.74
CA HIS A 160 11.80 -7.64 -6.58
C HIS A 160 10.44 -6.96 -6.83
N ALA A 161 10.22 -6.35 -7.99
CA ALA A 161 8.98 -5.68 -8.33
C ALA A 161 8.18 -6.49 -9.37
N PRO A 162 6.95 -6.95 -9.06
CA PRO A 162 6.12 -7.72 -9.99
C PRO A 162 5.87 -7.00 -11.32
N TYR A 163 5.63 -5.71 -11.29
CA TYR A 163 5.46 -4.88 -12.49
C TYR A 163 6.72 -4.78 -13.33
N GLY A 164 7.90 -4.88 -12.71
CA GLY A 164 9.18 -4.98 -13.43
C GLY A 164 9.31 -6.29 -14.16
N ARG A 165 8.95 -7.42 -13.52
CA ARG A 165 8.91 -8.73 -14.17
C ARG A 165 7.92 -8.76 -15.34
N ALA A 166 6.75 -8.17 -15.19
CA ALA A 166 5.76 -8.07 -16.25
C ALA A 166 6.28 -7.22 -17.42
N ALA A 167 6.97 -6.10 -17.15
CA ALA A 167 7.60 -5.27 -18.17
C ALA A 167 8.72 -6.02 -18.91
N GLU A 168 9.57 -6.75 -18.18
CA GLU A 168 10.60 -7.61 -18.76
C GLU A 168 10.00 -8.68 -19.67
N GLN A 169 8.96 -9.39 -19.20
CA GLN A 169 8.27 -10.40 -19.99
C GLN A 169 7.67 -9.80 -21.28
N ALA A 170 7.02 -8.63 -21.17
CA ALA A 170 6.47 -7.95 -22.34
C ALA A 170 7.56 -7.55 -23.36
N LEU A 171 8.71 -7.06 -22.89
CA LEU A 171 9.83 -6.74 -23.77
C LEU A 171 10.47 -8.00 -24.39
N ARG A 172 10.56 -9.09 -23.64
CA ARG A 172 11.06 -10.38 -24.15
C ARG A 172 10.12 -10.98 -25.19
N SER A 173 8.80 -10.90 -24.96
CA SER A 173 7.80 -11.47 -25.89
C SER A 173 7.83 -10.84 -27.28
N VAL A 174 8.30 -9.59 -27.39
CA VAL A 174 8.47 -8.89 -28.67
C VAL A 174 9.95 -8.83 -29.13
N GLY A 175 10.85 -9.54 -28.44
CA GLY A 175 12.28 -9.64 -28.80
C GLY A 175 13.10 -8.37 -28.58
N LEU A 176 12.67 -7.49 -27.66
CA LEU A 176 13.34 -6.20 -27.40
C LEU A 176 14.25 -6.21 -26.18
N TRP A 177 14.14 -7.17 -25.28
CA TRP A 177 14.79 -7.13 -23.98
C TRP A 177 16.30 -6.88 -24.05
N ASP A 178 17.01 -7.69 -24.81
CA ASP A 178 18.48 -7.64 -24.86
C ASP A 178 19.00 -6.32 -25.47
N ALA A 179 18.28 -5.77 -26.43
CA ALA A 179 18.63 -4.50 -27.07
C ALA A 179 18.33 -3.28 -26.20
N ILE A 180 17.28 -3.32 -25.35
CA ILE A 180 16.86 -2.20 -24.51
C ILE A 180 17.47 -2.26 -23.11
N ALA A 181 17.89 -3.43 -22.62
CA ALA A 181 18.41 -3.63 -21.27
C ALA A 181 19.51 -2.63 -20.88
N PRO A 182 20.48 -2.27 -21.73
CA PRO A 182 21.51 -1.27 -21.40
C PRO A 182 20.96 0.17 -21.24
N ARG A 183 19.73 0.42 -21.71
CA ARG A 183 19.07 1.73 -21.70
C ARG A 183 17.93 1.82 -20.68
N LEU A 184 17.76 0.79 -19.84
CA LEU A 184 16.72 0.79 -18.83
C LEU A 184 17.07 1.71 -17.67
N VAL A 185 16.06 2.43 -17.18
CA VAL A 185 16.09 3.14 -15.90
C VAL A 185 15.25 2.35 -14.93
N LEU A 186 15.91 1.77 -13.92
CA LEU A 186 15.24 0.90 -12.95
C LEU A 186 14.74 1.67 -11.74
N GLY A 187 13.42 1.64 -11.53
CA GLY A 187 12.80 2.15 -10.30
C GLY A 187 12.74 1.05 -9.25
N GLU A 188 12.90 1.40 -7.99
CA GLU A 188 12.76 0.49 -6.85
C GLU A 188 11.37 -0.17 -6.79
N ASN A 189 10.35 0.51 -7.30
CA ASN A 189 8.98 0.05 -7.45
C ASN A 189 8.34 0.73 -8.66
N VAL A 190 7.11 0.32 -9.00
CA VAL A 190 6.47 0.80 -10.24
C VAL A 190 6.03 2.27 -10.16
N ALA A 191 5.81 2.83 -8.97
CA ALA A 191 5.54 4.26 -8.84
C ALA A 191 6.79 5.11 -9.11
N GLN A 192 7.97 4.65 -8.68
CA GLN A 192 9.23 5.31 -9.02
C GLN A 192 9.55 5.19 -10.50
N ALA A 193 9.31 4.03 -11.12
CA ALA A 193 9.42 3.88 -12.57
C ALA A 193 8.50 4.86 -13.31
N ALA A 194 7.27 5.03 -12.85
CA ALA A 194 6.33 6.00 -13.40
C ALA A 194 6.83 7.45 -13.25
N GLN A 195 7.45 7.78 -12.12
CA GLN A 195 8.08 9.09 -11.92
C GLN A 195 9.24 9.32 -12.89
N PHE A 196 10.12 8.32 -13.10
CA PHE A 196 11.22 8.41 -14.06
C PHE A 196 10.69 8.58 -15.49
N ALA A 197 9.64 7.85 -15.87
CA ALA A 197 9.01 7.99 -17.15
C ALA A 197 8.39 9.39 -17.37
N ALA A 198 7.82 10.00 -16.31
CA ALA A 198 7.13 11.28 -16.40
C ALA A 198 8.04 12.51 -16.24
N SER A 199 9.28 12.33 -15.74
CA SER A 199 10.20 13.45 -15.43
C SER A 199 11.11 13.88 -16.58
N GLY A 200 11.00 13.22 -17.76
CA GLY A 200 11.89 13.46 -18.88
C GLY A 200 13.27 12.77 -18.76
N ASN A 201 13.52 12.00 -17.69
CA ASN A 201 14.75 11.19 -17.55
C ASN A 201 14.75 9.94 -18.45
N ALA A 202 13.62 9.62 -19.05
CA ALA A 202 13.41 8.55 -20.00
C ALA A 202 12.43 9.02 -21.08
N ASP A 203 12.49 8.41 -22.27
CA ASP A 203 11.53 8.67 -23.35
C ASP A 203 10.13 8.18 -22.97
N GLY A 204 10.06 7.23 -22.03
CA GLY A 204 8.83 6.66 -21.53
C GLY A 204 9.12 5.53 -20.56
N GLY A 205 8.09 4.71 -20.27
CA GLY A 205 8.26 3.55 -19.40
C GLY A 205 7.12 2.56 -19.51
N ILE A 206 7.38 1.31 -19.13
CA ILE A 206 6.33 0.31 -18.92
C ILE A 206 5.98 0.35 -17.43
N ILE A 207 4.79 0.84 -17.14
CA ILE A 207 4.31 1.15 -15.79
C ILE A 207 2.97 0.48 -15.51
N ALA A 208 2.48 0.56 -14.27
CA ALA A 208 1.15 0.11 -13.94
C ALA A 208 0.09 0.96 -14.66
N TYR A 209 -0.91 0.32 -15.24
CA TYR A 209 -2.02 1.02 -15.90
C TYR A 209 -2.79 1.91 -14.91
N SER A 210 -2.95 1.48 -13.68
CA SER A 210 -3.54 2.26 -12.59
C SER A 210 -2.82 3.60 -12.35
N LEU A 211 -1.50 3.63 -12.46
CA LEU A 211 -0.72 4.86 -12.34
C LEU A 211 -0.84 5.73 -13.60
N ALA A 212 -0.88 5.12 -14.80
CA ALA A 212 -1.06 5.85 -16.06
C ALA A 212 -2.41 6.56 -16.12
N LEU A 213 -3.47 5.99 -15.52
CA LEU A 213 -4.81 6.60 -15.42
C LEU A 213 -4.88 7.73 -14.40
N ALA A 214 -3.96 7.77 -13.43
CA ALA A 214 -4.00 8.78 -12.37
C ALA A 214 -3.75 10.19 -12.93
N PRO A 215 -4.46 11.22 -12.43
CA PRO A 215 -4.39 12.58 -12.95
C PRO A 215 -2.96 13.13 -13.15
N PRO A 216 -2.00 12.92 -12.20
CA PRO A 216 -0.66 13.45 -12.34
C PRO A 216 0.11 12.94 -13.56
N LEU A 217 -0.19 11.71 -14.04
CA LEU A 217 0.44 11.14 -15.23
C LEU A 217 -0.41 11.32 -16.47
N ARG A 218 -1.72 11.15 -16.33
CA ARG A 218 -2.67 11.26 -17.45
C ARG A 218 -2.64 12.65 -18.12
N GLU A 219 -2.47 13.70 -17.34
CA GLU A 219 -2.42 15.08 -17.84
C GLU A 219 -1.08 15.41 -18.49
N ARG A 220 -0.01 14.69 -18.15
CA ARG A 220 1.37 14.98 -18.57
C ARG A 220 1.91 14.03 -19.64
N GLY A 221 1.11 13.06 -20.08
CA GLY A 221 1.59 12.06 -21.02
C GLY A 221 0.47 11.30 -21.71
N ARG A 222 0.91 10.42 -22.59
CA ARG A 222 0.08 9.49 -23.36
C ARG A 222 0.43 8.07 -22.93
N PHE A 223 -0.51 7.15 -23.03
CA PHE A 223 -0.26 5.74 -22.70
C PHE A 223 -1.11 4.82 -23.58
N ALA A 224 -0.64 3.60 -23.73
CA ALA A 224 -1.36 2.51 -24.35
C ALA A 224 -1.35 1.29 -23.41
N LEU A 225 -2.53 0.74 -23.12
CA LEU A 225 -2.64 -0.52 -22.37
C LEU A 225 -2.00 -1.65 -23.18
N LEU A 226 -1.12 -2.42 -22.54
CA LEU A 226 -0.50 -3.57 -23.17
C LEU A 226 -1.39 -4.81 -23.02
N PRO A 227 -1.45 -5.68 -24.06
CA PRO A 227 -2.22 -6.93 -23.99
C PRO A 227 -1.68 -7.87 -22.90
N GLU A 228 -2.60 -8.54 -22.22
CA GLU A 228 -2.28 -9.53 -21.17
C GLU A 228 -1.49 -10.74 -21.71
N SER A 229 -1.53 -11.00 -23.01
CA SER A 229 -0.76 -12.05 -23.66
C SER A 229 0.76 -11.79 -23.67
N LEU A 230 1.22 -10.58 -23.37
CA LEU A 230 2.64 -10.23 -23.36
C LEU A 230 3.34 -10.58 -22.05
N HIS A 231 2.62 -10.88 -20.98
CA HIS A 231 3.19 -11.20 -19.67
C HIS A 231 2.29 -12.13 -18.86
N ALA A 232 2.83 -12.76 -17.83
CA ALA A 232 2.04 -13.54 -16.89
C ALA A 232 1.06 -12.61 -16.11
N PRO A 233 -0.13 -13.09 -15.74
CA PRO A 233 -1.11 -12.30 -15.00
C PRO A 233 -0.54 -11.77 -13.67
N LEU A 234 -0.71 -10.48 -13.42
CA LEU A 234 -0.36 -9.84 -12.15
C LEU A 234 -1.48 -10.09 -11.11
N ARG A 235 -1.55 -11.32 -10.61
CA ARG A 235 -2.55 -11.73 -9.62
C ARG A 235 -2.21 -11.13 -8.28
N GLN A 236 -2.99 -10.13 -7.86
CA GLN A 236 -2.75 -9.36 -6.65
C GLN A 236 -3.50 -9.95 -5.46
N ARG A 237 -2.75 -10.30 -4.41
CA ARG A 237 -3.30 -10.94 -3.22
C ARG A 237 -2.96 -10.15 -1.98
N MET A 238 -3.91 -10.05 -1.06
CA MET A 238 -3.72 -9.45 0.25
C MET A 238 -3.85 -10.49 1.35
N ALA A 239 -3.12 -10.30 2.44
CA ALA A 239 -3.22 -11.14 3.62
C ALA A 239 -2.96 -10.34 4.90
N LEU A 240 -3.65 -10.72 5.97
CA LEU A 240 -3.34 -10.29 7.33
C LEU A 240 -2.11 -11.03 7.82
N THR A 241 -1.16 -10.30 8.40
CA THR A 241 -0.01 -10.93 9.06
C THR A 241 -0.42 -11.45 10.43
N VAL A 242 0.43 -12.27 11.05
CA VAL A 242 0.23 -12.74 12.44
C VAL A 242 0.25 -11.60 13.48
N ARG A 243 0.53 -10.36 13.06
CA ARG A 243 0.52 -9.15 13.89
C ARG A 243 -0.77 -8.33 13.76
N ALA A 244 -1.73 -8.80 12.97
CA ALA A 244 -2.92 -8.04 12.63
C ALA A 244 -3.75 -7.66 13.86
N SER A 245 -4.01 -6.37 13.99
CA SER A 245 -4.95 -5.81 14.95
C SER A 245 -6.40 -5.91 14.46
N PRO A 246 -7.39 -5.72 15.33
CA PRO A 246 -8.79 -5.62 14.92
C PRO A 246 -9.04 -4.51 13.87
N GLY A 247 -8.26 -3.42 13.91
CA GLY A 247 -8.33 -2.37 12.89
C GLY A 247 -7.86 -2.82 11.52
N ALA A 248 -6.78 -3.63 11.46
CA ALA A 248 -6.30 -4.22 10.22
C ALA A 248 -7.29 -5.24 9.65
N GLN A 249 -7.92 -6.04 10.50
CA GLN A 249 -8.94 -7.00 10.10
C GLN A 249 -10.17 -6.29 9.49
N ARG A 250 -10.65 -5.20 10.13
CA ARG A 250 -11.74 -4.40 9.57
C ARG A 250 -11.40 -3.79 8.21
N LEU A 251 -10.17 -3.32 8.02
CA LEU A 251 -9.72 -2.80 6.73
C LEU A 251 -9.66 -3.91 5.68
N TYR A 252 -9.18 -5.10 6.04
CA TYR A 252 -9.14 -6.27 5.17
C TYR A 252 -10.55 -6.67 4.68
N GLU A 253 -11.54 -6.65 5.58
CA GLU A 253 -12.95 -6.90 5.24
C GLU A 253 -13.52 -5.77 4.37
N TYR A 254 -13.21 -4.50 4.68
CA TYR A 254 -13.67 -3.34 3.92
C TYR A 254 -13.17 -3.35 2.47
N LEU A 255 -11.93 -3.77 2.24
CA LEU A 255 -11.35 -3.91 0.90
C LEU A 255 -12.10 -4.91 0.01
N GLN A 256 -12.86 -5.83 0.58
CA GLN A 256 -13.64 -6.84 -0.13
C GLN A 256 -15.07 -6.39 -0.44
N LEU A 257 -15.51 -5.26 0.13
CA LEU A 257 -16.85 -4.71 -0.12
C LEU A 257 -17.00 -4.26 -1.59
N PRO A 258 -18.21 -4.34 -2.16
CA PRO A 258 -18.49 -3.92 -3.53
C PRO A 258 -18.03 -2.49 -3.82
N ALA A 259 -18.16 -1.57 -2.86
CA ALA A 259 -17.72 -0.19 -3.02
C ALA A 259 -16.19 -0.05 -3.21
N ALA A 260 -15.40 -0.80 -2.44
CA ALA A 260 -13.93 -0.81 -2.58
C ALA A 260 -13.51 -1.51 -3.89
N ARG A 261 -14.15 -2.61 -4.27
CA ARG A 261 -13.93 -3.31 -5.54
C ARG A 261 -14.22 -2.38 -6.74
N ALA A 262 -15.31 -1.61 -6.69
CA ALA A 262 -15.63 -0.62 -7.74
C ALA A 262 -14.59 0.51 -7.84
N ILE A 263 -13.97 0.90 -6.72
CA ILE A 263 -12.84 1.85 -6.75
C ILE A 263 -11.63 1.23 -7.47
N LEU A 264 -11.25 0.00 -7.14
CA LEU A 264 -10.14 -0.69 -7.82
C LEU A 264 -10.39 -0.77 -9.34
N GLU A 265 -11.59 -1.17 -9.75
CA GLU A 265 -11.96 -1.26 -11.17
C GLU A 265 -11.87 0.10 -11.88
N ARG A 266 -12.40 1.16 -11.28
CA ARG A 266 -12.33 2.53 -11.80
C ARG A 266 -10.90 3.03 -11.94
N HIS A 267 -9.99 2.58 -11.06
CA HIS A 267 -8.56 2.86 -11.15
C HIS A 267 -7.79 1.91 -12.09
N GLY A 268 -8.48 1.09 -12.89
CA GLY A 268 -7.88 0.33 -13.96
C GLY A 268 -7.41 -1.08 -13.60
N PHE A 269 -7.74 -1.58 -12.43
CA PHE A 269 -7.56 -3.00 -12.11
C PHE A 269 -8.67 -3.83 -12.75
N ALA A 270 -8.35 -5.06 -13.16
CA ALA A 270 -9.38 -6.06 -13.40
C ALA A 270 -9.72 -6.77 -12.07
N LEU A 271 -10.98 -7.14 -11.88
CA LEU A 271 -11.40 -7.89 -10.70
C LEU A 271 -11.29 -9.39 -10.98
N PRO A 272 -10.89 -10.20 -10.00
CA PRO A 272 -10.98 -11.65 -10.14
C PRO A 272 -12.43 -12.07 -10.32
N GLU A 273 -12.65 -13.08 -11.16
CA GLU A 273 -13.93 -13.77 -11.25
C GLU A 273 -14.19 -14.50 -9.93
N ASP A 274 -15.42 -14.42 -9.42
CA ASP A 274 -15.85 -15.03 -8.15
C ASP A 274 -15.95 -16.56 -8.27
#